data_8a7a68989e6fe02e79564ec51e3899dc
#
_entry.id   8a7a68989e6fe02e79564ec51e3899dc
#
_cell.length_a   1.000
_cell.length_b   1.000
_cell.length_c   1.000
_cell.angle_alpha   90.00
_cell.angle_beta   90.00
_cell.angle_gamma   90.00
#
_symmetry.space_group_name_H-M   'P 1'
#
loop_
_entity.id
_entity.type
_entity.pdbx_description
1 polymer ?
#
loop_
_entity_poly.entity_id
_entity_poly.type
_entity_poly.pdbx_seq_one_letter_code
_entity_poly.pdbx_strand_id
1 'polypeptide(L)'
;VASMCHPLEMNRQWTFLLHEIQPDVVHVNCCWIPACAFIQKWVQDLGYKVVLTPHGMLEPWIMKRHYWTRKLPALWFYQKAAVMRADVLHATAESEKENLLKLGYNDRIKIIANGIDVEDIEMKSSWKRNKEILFLSRVHVKKGINFLLEAVAQLREQIEGYVIRIAGEGDASYIDELKQLTERLGISKLVIFEGGVYGKRKWELFRQADLF
;
A
#
# COMPACT_ATOMS: atom_id res chain seq x y z
N VAL A 1 -21.91 7.60 -3.25
CA VAL A 1 -21.49 6.21 -3.00
C VAL A 1 -22.66 5.33 -3.35
N ALA A 2 -22.66 4.75 -4.56
CA ALA A 2 -23.73 3.86 -4.99
C ALA A 2 -23.82 2.66 -4.03
N SER A 3 -25.01 2.36 -3.58
CA SER A 3 -25.30 1.16 -2.80
C SER A 3 -24.90 -0.06 -3.64
N MET A 4 -23.89 -0.80 -3.21
CA MET A 4 -23.37 -2.00 -3.89
C MET A 4 -24.36 -3.18 -3.89
N CYS A 5 -25.63 -2.95 -3.58
CA CYS A 5 -26.62 -3.98 -3.33
C CYS A 5 -27.48 -4.38 -4.55
N HIS A 6 -27.43 -3.65 -5.69
CA HIS A 6 -28.25 -3.98 -6.87
C HIS A 6 -27.40 -4.00 -8.17
N PRO A 7 -27.03 -5.18 -8.68
CA PRO A 7 -26.21 -5.30 -9.89
C PRO A 7 -26.77 -4.59 -11.13
N LEU A 8 -28.09 -4.58 -11.29
CA LEU A 8 -28.77 -3.94 -12.43
C LEU A 8 -28.69 -2.42 -12.37
N GLU A 9 -28.80 -1.84 -11.18
CA GLU A 9 -28.70 -0.39 -11.00
C GLU A 9 -27.25 0.09 -11.15
N MET A 10 -26.31 -0.69 -10.65
CA MET A 10 -24.88 -0.45 -10.85
C MET A 10 -24.54 -0.46 -12.35
N ASN A 11 -25.01 -1.44 -13.11
CA ASN A 11 -24.82 -1.49 -14.55
C ASN A 11 -25.38 -0.27 -15.26
N ARG A 12 -26.57 0.18 -14.91
CA ARG A 12 -27.21 1.36 -15.51
C ARG A 12 -26.43 2.64 -15.24
N GLN A 13 -25.95 2.83 -13.99
CA GLN A 13 -25.16 4.00 -13.62
C GLN A 13 -23.81 4.01 -14.34
N TRP A 14 -23.13 2.87 -14.44
CA TRP A 14 -21.87 2.76 -15.19
C TRP A 14 -22.05 2.95 -16.69
N THR A 15 -23.13 2.44 -17.30
CA THR A 15 -23.41 2.70 -18.71
C THR A 15 -23.59 4.20 -18.96
N PHE A 16 -24.37 4.85 -18.12
CA PHE A 16 -24.60 6.29 -18.23
C PHE A 16 -23.27 7.06 -18.14
N LEU A 17 -22.45 6.77 -17.11
CA LEU A 17 -21.14 7.41 -16.93
C LEU A 17 -20.20 7.18 -18.12
N LEU A 18 -20.13 5.96 -18.64
CA LEU A 18 -19.29 5.63 -19.78
C LEU A 18 -19.74 6.37 -21.05
N HIS A 19 -21.05 6.49 -21.26
CA HIS A 19 -21.59 7.25 -22.37
C HIS A 19 -21.34 8.75 -22.24
N GLU A 20 -21.38 9.30 -21.04
CA GLU A 20 -21.17 10.71 -20.78
C GLU A 20 -19.68 11.09 -20.86
N ILE A 21 -18.81 10.26 -20.28
CA ILE A 21 -17.37 10.55 -20.20
C ILE A 21 -16.63 10.08 -21.46
N GLN A 22 -17.09 9.01 -22.12
CA GLN A 22 -16.44 8.35 -23.26
C GLN A 22 -14.93 8.13 -23.05
N PRO A 23 -14.51 7.43 -21.97
CA PRO A 23 -13.10 7.28 -21.67
C PRO A 23 -12.41 6.37 -22.70
N ASP A 24 -11.15 6.66 -23.03
CA ASP A 24 -10.31 5.79 -23.84
C ASP A 24 -9.95 4.50 -23.09
N VAL A 25 -9.76 4.61 -21.77
CA VAL A 25 -9.34 3.53 -20.89
C VAL A 25 -10.05 3.60 -19.55
N VAL A 26 -10.46 2.46 -19.03
CA VAL A 26 -10.96 2.32 -17.65
C VAL A 26 -9.89 1.68 -16.78
N HIS A 27 -9.54 2.33 -15.69
CA HIS A 27 -8.50 1.86 -14.78
C HIS A 27 -9.12 1.28 -13.50
N VAL A 28 -8.88 0.00 -13.23
CA VAL A 28 -9.37 -0.73 -12.05
C VAL A 28 -8.23 -0.90 -11.06
N ASN A 29 -8.33 -0.28 -9.89
CA ASN A 29 -7.28 -0.22 -8.87
C ASN A 29 -7.54 -1.16 -7.68
N CYS A 30 -7.96 -2.39 -7.93
CA CYS A 30 -8.13 -3.37 -6.86
C CYS A 30 -8.29 -4.81 -7.37
N CYS A 31 -8.06 -5.76 -6.45
CA CYS A 31 -8.42 -7.17 -6.60
C CYS A 31 -9.31 -7.62 -5.43
N TRP A 32 -9.91 -8.79 -5.56
CA TRP A 32 -10.72 -9.46 -4.53
C TRP A 32 -12.05 -8.79 -4.19
N ILE A 33 -12.47 -7.77 -4.95
CA ILE A 33 -13.79 -7.15 -4.84
C ILE A 33 -14.64 -7.63 -6.02
N PRO A 34 -15.68 -8.46 -5.78
CA PRO A 34 -16.51 -9.00 -6.86
C PRO A 34 -17.09 -7.92 -7.76
N ALA A 35 -17.59 -6.83 -7.17
CA ALA A 35 -18.15 -5.72 -7.93
C ALA A 35 -17.17 -5.14 -8.96
N CYS A 36 -15.90 -4.98 -8.61
CA CYS A 36 -14.88 -4.47 -9.52
C CYS A 36 -14.62 -5.43 -10.69
N ALA A 37 -14.58 -6.74 -10.43
CA ALA A 37 -14.40 -7.74 -11.47
C ALA A 37 -15.61 -7.81 -12.43
N PHE A 38 -16.83 -7.66 -11.92
CA PHE A 38 -18.04 -7.63 -12.73
C PHE A 38 -18.15 -6.34 -13.55
N ILE A 39 -17.83 -5.18 -12.95
CA ILE A 39 -17.75 -3.90 -13.67
C ILE A 39 -16.70 -3.99 -14.77
N GLN A 40 -15.51 -4.51 -14.47
CA GLN A 40 -14.46 -4.72 -15.47
C GLN A 40 -14.96 -5.54 -16.66
N LYS A 41 -15.56 -6.72 -16.36
CA LYS A 41 -16.10 -7.59 -17.40
C LYS A 41 -17.08 -6.82 -18.28
N TRP A 42 -17.99 -6.13 -17.68
CA TRP A 42 -19.06 -5.43 -18.38
C TRP A 42 -18.55 -4.24 -19.21
N VAL A 43 -17.62 -3.46 -18.67
CA VAL A 43 -16.93 -2.37 -19.41
C VAL A 43 -16.24 -2.92 -20.65
N GLN A 44 -15.56 -4.07 -20.53
CA GLN A 44 -14.91 -4.73 -21.66
C GLN A 44 -15.90 -5.31 -22.68
N ASP A 45 -17.05 -5.82 -22.21
CA ASP A 45 -18.13 -6.29 -23.10
C ASP A 45 -18.75 -5.12 -23.91
N LEU A 46 -18.64 -3.88 -23.43
CA LEU A 46 -19.00 -2.65 -24.16
C LEU A 46 -17.89 -2.14 -25.10
N GLY A 47 -16.73 -2.81 -25.13
CA GLY A 47 -15.63 -2.48 -26.06
C GLY A 47 -14.56 -1.55 -25.48
N TYR A 48 -14.67 -1.13 -24.21
CA TYR A 48 -13.65 -0.28 -23.58
C TYR A 48 -12.42 -1.09 -23.16
N LYS A 49 -11.25 -0.44 -23.21
CA LYS A 49 -9.99 -1.02 -22.72
C LYS A 49 -9.88 -0.89 -21.21
N VAL A 50 -9.32 -1.92 -20.58
CA VAL A 50 -9.17 -1.96 -19.12
C VAL A 50 -7.72 -2.20 -18.72
N VAL A 51 -7.21 -1.30 -17.87
CA VAL A 51 -5.97 -1.49 -17.10
C VAL A 51 -6.35 -1.96 -15.70
N LEU A 52 -5.75 -3.04 -15.24
CA LEU A 52 -5.93 -3.55 -13.86
C LEU A 52 -4.65 -3.39 -13.07
N THR A 53 -4.71 -2.70 -11.93
CA THR A 53 -3.59 -2.57 -10.99
C THR A 53 -3.89 -3.34 -9.70
N PRO A 54 -3.17 -4.43 -9.43
CA PRO A 54 -3.37 -5.22 -8.21
C PRO A 54 -2.86 -4.58 -6.92
N HIS A 55 -1.90 -3.65 -6.99
CA HIS A 55 -1.25 -3.04 -5.81
C HIS A 55 -0.77 -4.07 -4.78
N GLY A 56 -0.03 -5.06 -5.22
CA GLY A 56 0.48 -6.15 -4.38
C GLY A 56 -0.57 -7.15 -3.89
N MET A 57 -1.87 -6.98 -4.23
CA MET A 57 -2.92 -7.89 -3.74
C MET A 57 -2.84 -9.31 -4.31
N LEU A 58 -2.05 -9.53 -5.36
CA LEU A 58 -1.78 -10.84 -5.96
C LEU A 58 -0.41 -11.42 -5.57
N GLU A 59 0.27 -10.79 -4.60
CA GLU A 59 1.53 -11.28 -4.05
C GLU A 59 1.39 -12.69 -3.43
N PRO A 60 2.41 -13.55 -3.56
CA PRO A 60 2.33 -14.96 -3.13
C PRO A 60 1.89 -15.14 -1.67
N TRP A 61 2.36 -14.27 -0.77
CA TRP A 61 1.99 -14.35 0.65
C TRP A 61 0.53 -13.93 0.93
N ILE A 62 0.00 -12.96 0.14
CA ILE A 62 -1.42 -12.57 0.20
C ILE A 62 -2.28 -13.69 -0.37
N MET A 63 -1.83 -14.30 -1.48
CA MET A 63 -2.52 -15.44 -2.10
C MET A 63 -2.65 -16.62 -1.15
N LYS A 64 -1.63 -16.92 -0.35
CA LYS A 64 -1.65 -18.03 0.64
C LYS A 64 -2.59 -17.76 1.81
N ARG A 65 -2.83 -16.48 2.19
CA ARG A 65 -3.67 -16.14 3.33
C ARG A 65 -5.14 -16.44 3.04
N HIS A 66 -5.77 -17.30 3.85
CA HIS A 66 -7.16 -17.76 3.66
C HIS A 66 -7.40 -18.34 2.26
N TYR A 67 -6.41 -19.05 1.71
CA TYR A 67 -6.46 -19.56 0.35
C TYR A 67 -7.71 -20.40 0.10
N TRP A 68 -7.94 -21.45 0.87
CA TRP A 68 -9.03 -22.39 0.66
C TRP A 68 -10.43 -21.79 0.88
N THR A 69 -10.56 -20.91 1.86
CA THR A 69 -11.87 -20.39 2.30
C THR A 69 -12.32 -19.16 1.54
N ARG A 70 -11.38 -18.32 1.08
CA ARG A 70 -11.70 -17.03 0.45
C ARG A 70 -11.09 -16.86 -0.94
N LYS A 71 -9.78 -17.16 -1.08
CA LYS A 71 -9.06 -16.86 -2.31
C LYS A 71 -9.38 -17.84 -3.45
N LEU A 72 -9.41 -19.14 -3.16
CA LEU A 72 -9.72 -20.15 -4.17
C LEU A 72 -11.13 -19.98 -4.76
N PRO A 73 -12.20 -19.82 -3.96
CA PRO A 73 -13.50 -19.49 -4.51
C PRO A 73 -13.51 -18.20 -5.34
N ALA A 74 -12.90 -17.12 -4.83
CA ALA A 74 -12.82 -15.85 -5.54
C ALA A 74 -12.07 -15.97 -6.87
N LEU A 75 -10.95 -16.71 -6.91
CA LEU A 75 -10.21 -16.99 -8.14
C LEU A 75 -11.09 -17.72 -9.15
N TRP A 76 -11.80 -18.73 -8.71
CA TRP A 76 -12.62 -19.55 -9.59
C TRP A 76 -13.83 -18.79 -10.16
N PHE A 77 -14.51 -18.02 -9.30
CA PHE A 77 -15.74 -17.33 -9.72
C PHE A 77 -15.51 -16.05 -10.53
N TYR A 78 -14.47 -15.26 -10.23
CA TYR A 78 -14.32 -13.94 -10.85
C TYR A 78 -12.88 -13.43 -11.00
N GLN A 79 -12.01 -13.63 -9.99
CA GLN A 79 -10.75 -12.89 -9.95
C GLN A 79 -9.77 -13.33 -11.05
N LYS A 80 -9.63 -14.63 -11.29
CA LYS A 80 -8.77 -15.16 -12.35
C LYS A 80 -9.21 -14.63 -13.71
N ALA A 81 -10.51 -14.68 -13.99
CA ALA A 81 -11.08 -14.18 -15.25
C ALA A 81 -10.80 -12.68 -15.43
N ALA A 82 -10.95 -11.86 -14.36
CA ALA A 82 -10.66 -10.44 -14.40
C ALA A 82 -9.19 -10.17 -14.74
N VAL A 83 -8.24 -10.89 -14.11
CA VAL A 83 -6.81 -10.75 -14.41
C VAL A 83 -6.50 -11.16 -15.86
N MET A 84 -7.03 -12.29 -16.33
CA MET A 84 -6.82 -12.81 -17.69
C MET A 84 -7.35 -11.85 -18.76
N ARG A 85 -8.51 -11.26 -18.53
CA ARG A 85 -9.20 -10.36 -19.48
C ARG A 85 -8.62 -8.97 -19.54
N ALA A 86 -7.94 -8.49 -18.49
CA ALA A 86 -7.36 -7.14 -18.48
C ALA A 86 -6.50 -6.92 -19.73
N ASP A 87 -6.70 -5.79 -20.43
CA ASP A 87 -5.91 -5.44 -21.61
C ASP A 87 -4.45 -5.21 -21.23
N VAL A 88 -4.22 -4.63 -20.04
CA VAL A 88 -2.89 -4.47 -19.44
C VAL A 88 -2.99 -4.67 -17.93
N LEU A 89 -2.02 -5.36 -17.35
CA LEU A 89 -1.75 -5.33 -15.92
C LEU A 89 -0.73 -4.23 -15.64
N HIS A 90 -1.04 -3.35 -14.72
CA HIS A 90 -0.11 -2.35 -14.24
C HIS A 90 0.53 -2.84 -12.94
N ALA A 91 1.85 -3.01 -12.94
CA ALA A 91 2.66 -3.29 -11.77
C ALA A 91 3.37 -2.02 -11.31
N THR A 92 3.47 -1.81 -10.00
CA THR A 92 4.11 -0.63 -9.42
C THR A 92 5.61 -0.80 -9.21
N ALA A 93 6.12 -2.05 -9.31
CA ALA A 93 7.52 -2.40 -9.15
C ALA A 93 7.87 -3.66 -9.97
N GLU A 94 9.18 -3.87 -10.24
CA GLU A 94 9.65 -5.07 -10.93
C GLU A 94 9.30 -6.36 -10.18
N SER A 95 9.45 -6.36 -8.86
CA SER A 95 9.07 -7.51 -8.02
C SER A 95 7.59 -7.89 -8.14
N GLU A 96 6.69 -6.91 -8.26
CA GLU A 96 5.28 -7.17 -8.49
C GLU A 96 5.05 -7.78 -9.87
N LYS A 97 5.72 -7.27 -10.92
CA LYS A 97 5.65 -7.85 -12.26
C LYS A 97 6.13 -9.31 -12.28
N GLU A 98 7.26 -9.60 -11.66
CA GLU A 98 7.78 -10.98 -11.58
C GLU A 98 6.76 -11.91 -10.90
N ASN A 99 6.11 -11.47 -9.82
CA ASN A 99 5.10 -12.25 -9.13
C ASN A 99 3.83 -12.45 -9.96
N LEU A 100 3.42 -11.42 -10.72
CA LEU A 100 2.29 -11.53 -11.67
C LEU A 100 2.61 -12.50 -12.81
N LEU A 101 3.83 -12.48 -13.36
CA LEU A 101 4.27 -13.43 -14.39
C LEU A 101 4.26 -14.87 -13.86
N LYS A 102 4.70 -15.09 -12.60
CA LYS A 102 4.68 -16.42 -11.95
C LYS A 102 3.26 -16.98 -11.78
N LEU A 103 2.23 -16.12 -11.70
CA LEU A 103 0.84 -16.57 -11.68
C LEU A 103 0.38 -17.12 -13.03
N GLY A 104 0.97 -16.68 -14.14
CA GLY A 104 0.68 -17.17 -15.49
C GLY A 104 -0.73 -16.86 -16.01
N TYR A 105 -1.39 -15.81 -15.46
CA TYR A 105 -2.76 -15.46 -15.87
C TYR A 105 -2.78 -14.45 -17.01
N ASN A 106 -1.81 -13.54 -17.06
CA ASN A 106 -1.72 -12.50 -18.08
C ASN A 106 -0.27 -12.02 -18.14
N ASP A 107 0.29 -11.92 -19.33
CA ASP A 107 1.68 -11.50 -19.60
C ASP A 107 1.79 -10.04 -20.09
N ARG A 108 0.66 -9.39 -20.38
CA ARG A 108 0.61 -7.99 -20.80
C ARG A 108 0.81 -7.06 -19.62
N ILE A 109 2.02 -7.03 -19.06
CA ILE A 109 2.33 -6.29 -17.83
C ILE A 109 3.19 -5.08 -18.17
N LYS A 110 2.82 -3.91 -17.66
CA LYS A 110 3.60 -2.67 -17.71
C LYS A 110 3.95 -2.22 -16.30
N ILE A 111 5.18 -1.72 -16.12
CA ILE A 111 5.64 -1.18 -14.87
C ILE A 111 5.57 0.32 -14.94
N ILE A 112 4.86 0.92 -14.00
CA ILE A 112 4.82 2.37 -13.79
C ILE A 112 4.87 2.57 -12.27
N ALA A 113 5.95 3.13 -11.76
CA ALA A 113 6.07 3.42 -10.34
C ALA A 113 5.02 4.44 -9.89
N ASN A 114 4.58 4.32 -8.63
CA ASN A 114 3.70 5.33 -8.06
C ASN A 114 4.40 6.70 -8.08
N GLY A 115 3.68 7.70 -8.55
CA GLY A 115 4.15 9.08 -8.55
C GLY A 115 4.11 9.70 -7.15
N ILE A 116 4.92 10.72 -6.96
CA ILE A 116 4.89 11.59 -5.79
C ILE A 116 4.91 13.03 -6.29
N ASP A 117 4.10 13.87 -5.66
CA ASP A 117 4.18 15.31 -5.88
C ASP A 117 5.41 15.85 -5.16
N VAL A 118 6.29 16.50 -5.93
CA VAL A 118 7.56 17.03 -5.43
C VAL A 118 7.56 18.55 -5.27
N GLU A 119 6.50 19.23 -5.73
CA GLU A 119 6.45 20.70 -5.69
C GLU A 119 6.53 21.26 -4.28
N ASP A 120 5.92 20.56 -3.32
CA ASP A 120 5.92 20.95 -1.89
C ASP A 120 7.10 20.36 -1.09
N ILE A 121 8.03 19.65 -1.74
CA ILE A 121 9.15 19.03 -1.04
C ILE A 121 10.35 19.94 -1.01
N GLU A 122 10.59 20.57 0.14
CA GLU A 122 11.80 21.30 0.36
C GLU A 122 12.99 20.34 0.54
N MET A 123 14.00 20.50 -0.31
CA MET A 123 15.23 19.72 -0.21
C MET A 123 16.03 20.10 1.06
N LYS A 124 16.75 19.12 1.62
CA LYS A 124 17.66 19.35 2.73
C LYS A 124 18.79 20.26 2.26
N SER A 125 18.94 21.43 2.90
CA SER A 125 19.92 22.43 2.51
C SER A 125 21.34 22.16 3.04
N SER A 126 21.46 21.27 4.04
CA SER A 126 22.74 20.88 4.63
C SER A 126 22.69 19.44 5.12
N TRP A 127 23.84 18.78 5.13
CA TRP A 127 24.03 17.42 5.64
C TRP A 127 24.54 17.39 7.08
N LYS A 128 24.30 18.47 7.86
CA LYS A 128 24.60 18.47 9.28
C LYS A 128 23.76 17.39 9.96
N ARG A 129 24.39 16.56 10.76
CA ARG A 129 23.71 15.50 11.52
C ARG A 129 22.84 16.12 12.61
N ASN A 130 21.56 15.76 12.60
CA ASN A 130 20.58 16.16 13.62
C ASN A 130 20.43 15.10 14.71
N LYS A 131 21.05 13.94 14.51
CA LYS A 131 20.92 12.76 15.36
C LYS A 131 19.47 12.26 15.45
N GLU A 132 18.78 12.24 14.31
CA GLU A 132 17.41 11.74 14.21
C GLU A 132 17.29 10.56 13.25
N ILE A 133 16.64 9.50 13.73
CA ILE A 133 16.26 8.32 12.95
C ILE A 133 14.74 8.35 12.83
N LEU A 134 14.23 8.33 11.60
CA LEU A 134 12.80 8.37 11.32
C LEU A 134 12.32 7.02 10.83
N PHE A 135 11.28 6.50 11.46
CA PHE A 135 10.44 5.45 10.93
C PHE A 135 9.06 6.05 10.60
N LEU A 136 8.65 6.04 9.34
CA LEU A 136 7.36 6.57 8.90
C LEU A 136 6.58 5.53 8.10
N SER A 137 5.54 4.98 8.71
CA SER A 137 4.64 4.00 8.10
C SER A 137 3.42 3.83 8.99
N ARG A 138 2.40 3.09 8.52
CA ARG A 138 1.38 2.59 9.43
C ARG A 138 2.02 1.76 10.54
N VAL A 139 1.66 2.04 11.79
CA VAL A 139 2.12 1.25 12.95
C VAL A 139 1.36 -0.07 12.95
N HIS A 140 2.00 -1.10 12.43
CA HIS A 140 1.39 -2.43 12.28
C HIS A 140 2.47 -3.52 12.40
N VAL A 141 2.13 -4.66 12.97
CA VAL A 141 3.05 -5.80 13.21
C VAL A 141 3.90 -6.16 11.98
N LYS A 142 3.32 -6.10 10.77
CA LYS A 142 4.01 -6.39 9.51
C LYS A 142 5.15 -5.43 9.17
N LYS A 143 5.21 -4.27 9.83
CA LYS A 143 6.23 -3.25 9.56
C LYS A 143 7.49 -3.45 10.39
N GLY A 144 7.48 -4.42 11.32
CA GLY A 144 8.67 -4.84 12.02
C GLY A 144 9.24 -3.80 12.99
N ILE A 145 8.42 -2.91 13.54
CA ILE A 145 8.86 -1.85 14.46
C ILE A 145 9.56 -2.43 15.69
N ASN A 146 9.11 -3.59 16.17
CA ASN A 146 9.76 -4.30 17.26
C ASN A 146 11.24 -4.60 16.95
N PHE A 147 11.57 -5.02 15.72
CA PHE A 147 12.97 -5.26 15.33
C PHE A 147 13.81 -3.97 15.34
N LEU A 148 13.22 -2.84 14.92
CA LEU A 148 13.88 -1.54 15.03
C LEU A 148 14.19 -1.22 16.52
N LEU A 149 13.21 -1.37 17.41
CA LEU A 149 13.38 -1.09 18.84
C LEU A 149 14.44 -1.99 19.49
N GLU A 150 14.45 -3.28 19.14
CA GLU A 150 15.46 -4.23 19.58
C GLU A 150 16.87 -3.85 19.10
N ALA A 151 17.00 -3.44 17.83
CA ALA A 151 18.27 -2.96 17.28
C ALA A 151 18.74 -1.67 17.96
N VAL A 152 17.83 -0.72 18.22
CA VAL A 152 18.12 0.50 18.97
C VAL A 152 18.65 0.19 20.38
N ALA A 153 18.04 -0.78 21.06
CA ALA A 153 18.48 -1.21 22.39
C ALA A 153 19.89 -1.81 22.38
N GLN A 154 20.21 -2.62 21.36
CA GLN A 154 21.54 -3.23 21.19
C GLN A 154 22.62 -2.17 20.89
N LEU A 155 22.26 -1.13 20.15
CA LEU A 155 23.18 -0.10 19.68
C LEU A 155 23.18 1.16 20.56
N ARG A 156 22.47 1.19 21.71
CA ARG A 156 22.21 2.40 22.49
C ARG A 156 23.45 3.23 22.83
N GLU A 157 24.56 2.56 23.10
CA GLU A 157 25.84 3.24 23.42
C GLU A 157 26.47 3.89 22.18
N GLN A 158 26.28 3.29 21.00
CA GLN A 158 26.81 3.78 19.72
C GLN A 158 25.98 4.91 19.13
N ILE A 159 24.69 4.98 19.50
CA ILE A 159 23.74 5.98 19.04
C ILE A 159 23.40 7.01 20.14
N GLU A 160 24.33 7.27 21.03
CA GLU A 160 24.14 8.27 22.08
C GLU A 160 23.77 9.64 21.52
N GLY A 161 22.70 10.21 22.09
CA GLY A 161 22.14 11.49 21.66
C GLY A 161 21.26 11.41 20.42
N TYR A 162 21.00 10.22 19.83
CA TYR A 162 20.01 10.06 18.78
C TYR A 162 18.59 9.97 19.33
N VAL A 163 17.64 10.48 18.56
CA VAL A 163 16.20 10.33 18.80
C VAL A 163 15.62 9.47 17.70
N ILE A 164 14.83 8.49 18.08
CA ILE A 164 14.09 7.58 17.17
C ILE A 164 12.66 8.06 17.11
N ARG A 165 12.22 8.56 15.95
CA ARG A 165 10.83 8.99 15.73
C ARG A 165 10.05 7.93 15.00
N ILE A 166 8.97 7.45 15.60
CA ILE A 166 8.02 6.53 15.01
C ILE A 166 6.77 7.32 14.65
N ALA A 167 6.59 7.58 13.36
CA ALA A 167 5.50 8.37 12.82
C ALA A 167 4.53 7.48 12.04
N GLY A 168 3.24 7.59 12.34
CA GLY A 168 2.15 6.87 11.69
C GLY A 168 1.04 6.47 12.64
N GLU A 169 -0.10 6.13 12.07
CA GLU A 169 -1.25 5.61 12.79
C GLU A 169 -1.25 4.10 12.81
N GLY A 170 -1.88 3.52 13.83
CA GLY A 170 -2.05 2.09 13.98
C GLY A 170 -3.07 1.73 15.04
N ASP A 171 -3.18 0.44 15.30
CA ASP A 171 -4.00 -0.07 16.39
C ASP A 171 -3.45 0.38 17.75
N ALA A 172 -4.32 0.94 18.60
CA ALA A 172 -3.92 1.50 19.88
C ALA A 172 -3.26 0.45 20.79
N SER A 173 -3.78 -0.79 20.79
CA SER A 173 -3.23 -1.88 21.61
C SER A 173 -1.80 -2.22 21.17
N TYR A 174 -1.54 -2.26 19.87
CA TYR A 174 -0.19 -2.54 19.35
C TYR A 174 0.77 -1.38 19.62
N ILE A 175 0.31 -0.14 19.54
CA ILE A 175 1.13 1.05 19.92
C ILE A 175 1.52 0.97 21.41
N ASP A 176 0.59 0.57 22.27
CA ASP A 176 0.87 0.42 23.70
C ASP A 176 1.83 -0.76 23.99
N GLU A 177 1.71 -1.86 23.25
CA GLU A 177 2.69 -2.96 23.30
C GLU A 177 4.10 -2.48 22.93
N LEU A 178 4.23 -1.65 21.88
CA LEU A 178 5.52 -1.08 21.47
C LEU A 178 6.07 -0.11 22.52
N LYS A 179 5.25 0.72 23.16
CA LYS A 179 5.68 1.58 24.27
C LYS A 179 6.19 0.76 25.47
N GLN A 180 5.46 -0.26 25.87
CA GLN A 180 5.90 -1.18 26.92
C GLN A 180 7.20 -1.90 26.52
N LEU A 181 7.39 -2.22 25.25
CA LEU A 181 8.64 -2.80 24.77
C LEU A 181 9.80 -1.79 24.94
N THR A 182 9.61 -0.49 24.65
CA THR A 182 10.65 0.52 24.86
C THR A 182 11.04 0.65 26.34
N GLU A 183 10.08 0.52 27.25
CA GLU A 183 10.33 0.53 28.71
C GLU A 183 11.14 -0.69 29.13
N ARG A 184 10.73 -1.89 28.70
CA ARG A 184 11.46 -3.14 29.01
C ARG A 184 12.88 -3.13 28.46
N LEU A 185 13.11 -2.52 27.32
CA LEU A 185 14.42 -2.39 26.68
C LEU A 185 15.25 -1.22 27.26
N GLY A 186 14.69 -0.40 28.13
CA GLY A 186 15.38 0.76 28.74
C GLY A 186 15.69 1.89 27.74
N ILE A 187 14.92 2.02 26.66
CA ILE A 187 15.12 2.99 25.58
C ILE A 187 13.97 4.00 25.44
N SER A 188 13.01 4.02 26.37
CA SER A 188 11.82 4.89 26.28
C SER A 188 12.17 6.37 26.11
N LYS A 189 13.29 6.84 26.66
CA LYS A 189 13.76 8.21 26.51
C LYS A 189 14.32 8.55 25.12
N LEU A 190 14.68 7.53 24.34
CA LEU A 190 15.21 7.69 22.99
C LEU A 190 14.12 7.64 21.92
N VAL A 191 12.92 7.12 22.24
CA VAL A 191 11.87 6.85 21.27
C VAL A 191 10.70 7.81 21.45
N ILE A 192 10.30 8.46 20.35
CA ILE A 192 9.14 9.35 20.31
C ILE A 192 8.12 8.76 19.33
N PHE A 193 6.89 8.55 19.81
CA PHE A 193 5.75 8.18 18.97
C PHE A 193 5.01 9.46 18.54
N GLU A 194 5.17 9.84 17.27
CA GLU A 194 4.60 11.08 16.71
C GLU A 194 3.09 10.97 16.42
N GLY A 195 2.54 9.76 16.33
CA GLY A 195 1.19 9.55 15.81
C GLY A 195 1.10 9.77 14.30
N GLY A 196 -0.11 10.02 13.79
CA GLY A 196 -0.33 10.29 12.37
C GLY A 196 0.30 11.63 11.94
N VAL A 197 1.11 11.61 10.89
CA VAL A 197 1.76 12.81 10.33
C VAL A 197 1.44 12.94 8.85
N TYR A 198 1.05 14.16 8.43
CA TYR A 198 0.59 14.45 7.07
C TYR A 198 1.12 15.81 6.59
N GLY A 199 0.99 16.05 5.28
CA GLY A 199 1.32 17.34 4.67
C GLY A 199 2.73 17.82 5.02
N LYS A 200 2.87 19.10 5.38
CA LYS A 200 4.15 19.74 5.69
C LYS A 200 4.92 19.05 6.81
N ARG A 201 4.23 18.62 7.87
CA ARG A 201 4.88 17.94 9.02
C ARG A 201 5.61 16.67 8.60
N LYS A 202 5.04 15.90 7.67
CA LYS A 202 5.68 14.70 7.11
C LYS A 202 7.03 15.06 6.46
N TRP A 203 7.06 16.09 5.64
CA TRP A 203 8.27 16.53 4.95
C TRP A 203 9.31 17.14 5.89
N GLU A 204 8.88 17.84 6.94
CA GLU A 204 9.78 18.32 8.00
C GLU A 204 10.50 17.16 8.68
N LEU A 205 9.80 16.09 9.05
CA LEU A 205 10.40 14.91 9.66
C LEU A 205 11.42 14.24 8.72
N PHE A 206 11.10 14.11 7.44
CA PHE A 206 12.07 13.61 6.45
C PHE A 206 13.30 14.49 6.34
N ARG A 207 13.12 15.81 6.33
CA ARG A 207 14.21 16.76 6.23
C ARG A 207 15.11 16.75 7.49
N GLN A 208 14.54 16.52 8.65
CA GLN A 208 15.27 16.46 9.92
C GLN A 208 16.02 15.12 10.08
N ALA A 209 15.50 14.06 9.54
CA ALA A 209 16.07 12.73 9.71
C ALA A 209 17.47 12.60 9.07
N ASP A 210 18.38 11.92 9.76
CA ASP A 210 19.67 11.51 9.22
C ASP A 210 19.58 10.11 8.60
N LEU A 211 18.65 9.29 9.09
CA LEU A 211 18.37 7.95 8.62
C LEU A 211 16.86 7.74 8.56
N PHE A 212 16.41 7.06 7.48
CA PHE A 212 15.03 6.67 7.25
C PHE A 212 14.94 5.20 6.83
#